data_8d247b3b1a8973b598f89daa7fbc96a1
#
_entry.id   8d247b3b1a8973b598f89daa7fbc96a1
#
_cell.length_a   1.000
_cell.length_b   1.000
_cell.length_c   1.000
_cell.angle_alpha   90.00
_cell.angle_beta   90.00
_cell.angle_gamma   90.00
#
_symmetry.space_group_name_H-M   'P 1'
#
loop_
_entity.id
_entity.type
_entity.pdbx_description
1 polymer ?
#
loop_
_entity_poly.entity_id
_entity_poly.type
_entity_poly.pdbx_seq_one_letter_code
_entity_poly.pdbx_strand_id
1 'polypeptide(L)'
;MLAPLPPCALEIRGLVKRFERPAVDGLDLAVRAGEFYALLGPNGAGKTTTLRMIAGLTRPDAGAIHVAGIDALADPVAAKRVMAWISDEPMIYDKLTPREYLEFVAGLWGVVPALAQMRAQELLDWLDLAAHADERCEGFSKGMRQKVALAGALVHDPQLIILDEPFTGLDAASARLIKDMLRQRVQAGCSVVMTTHILDVAERMADRIGVMAEGVLIAEGTLDELRRLEGSGHATLEDTFLALVAKSAVE
;
A
#
# COMPACT_ATOMS: atom_id res chain seq x y z
N MET A 1 -21.14 -18.56 3.25
CA MET A 1 -21.10 -17.55 4.32
C MET A 1 -19.63 -17.28 4.57
N LEU A 2 -19.10 -16.15 4.11
CA LEU A 2 -17.72 -15.74 4.39
C LEU A 2 -17.59 -15.53 5.91
N ALA A 3 -16.50 -16.03 6.49
CA ALA A 3 -16.17 -15.73 7.89
C ALA A 3 -16.11 -14.20 8.07
N PRO A 4 -16.52 -13.66 9.23
CA PRO A 4 -16.35 -12.23 9.49
C PRO A 4 -14.87 -11.89 9.34
N LEU A 5 -14.57 -10.82 8.61
CA LEU A 5 -13.20 -10.32 8.47
C LEU A 5 -12.61 -10.11 9.86
N PRO A 6 -11.33 -10.46 10.09
CA PRO A 6 -10.68 -10.20 11.36
C PRO A 6 -10.73 -8.68 11.64
N PRO A 7 -10.77 -8.27 12.90
CA PRO A 7 -10.88 -6.86 13.28
C PRO A 7 -9.71 -6.00 12.76
N CYS A 8 -8.56 -6.62 12.41
CA CYS A 8 -7.39 -5.98 11.81
C CYS A 8 -7.03 -6.66 10.48
N ALA A 9 -6.85 -5.85 9.43
CA ALA A 9 -6.30 -6.31 8.16
C ALA A 9 -4.77 -6.49 8.24
N LEU A 10 -4.11 -5.65 9.06
CA LEU A 10 -2.69 -5.72 9.34
C LEU A 10 -2.45 -5.45 10.82
N GLU A 11 -1.64 -6.28 11.46
CA GLU A 11 -1.16 -6.07 12.82
C GLU A 11 0.35 -6.31 12.88
N ILE A 12 1.08 -5.33 13.38
CA ILE A 12 2.52 -5.34 13.59
C ILE A 12 2.78 -5.14 15.08
N ARG A 13 3.65 -5.95 15.66
CA ARG A 13 4.03 -5.85 17.08
C ARG A 13 5.55 -5.91 17.24
N GLY A 14 6.12 -4.87 17.83
CA GLY A 14 7.52 -4.78 18.21
C GLY A 14 8.47 -5.02 17.04
N LEU A 15 8.12 -4.55 15.83
CA LEU A 15 8.87 -4.85 14.62
C LEU A 15 10.22 -4.14 14.62
N VAL A 16 11.30 -4.90 14.38
CA VAL A 16 12.67 -4.37 14.34
C VAL A 16 13.36 -4.77 13.06
N LYS A 17 14.06 -3.81 12.45
CA LYS A 17 14.99 -4.04 11.35
C LYS A 17 16.20 -3.16 11.49
N ARG A 18 17.38 -3.79 11.50
CA ARG A 18 18.69 -3.14 11.56
C ARG A 18 19.50 -3.51 10.33
N PHE A 19 20.09 -2.52 9.73
CA PHE A 19 21.18 -2.64 8.75
C PHE A 19 22.46 -2.14 9.44
N GLU A 20 23.21 -1.26 8.81
CA GLU A 20 24.32 -0.54 9.49
C GLU A 20 23.78 0.40 10.59
N ARG A 21 22.54 0.87 10.40
CA ARG A 21 21.78 1.66 11.39
C ARG A 21 20.39 1.06 11.57
N PRO A 22 19.72 1.33 12.72
CA PRO A 22 18.32 0.96 12.89
C PRO A 22 17.47 1.61 11.79
N ALA A 23 16.72 0.82 11.04
CA ALA A 23 15.78 1.30 10.03
C ALA A 23 14.33 1.25 10.55
N VAL A 24 14.03 0.29 11.43
CA VAL A 24 12.77 0.17 12.16
C VAL A 24 13.11 -0.31 13.56
N ASP A 25 12.60 0.34 14.60
CA ASP A 25 12.94 0.06 15.98
C ASP A 25 11.70 -0.03 16.88
N GLY A 26 11.21 -1.26 17.07
CA GLY A 26 10.09 -1.52 17.96
C GLY A 26 8.73 -1.02 17.43
N LEU A 27 8.50 -1.04 16.12
CA LEU A 27 7.25 -0.52 15.54
C LEU A 27 6.07 -1.40 15.91
N ASP A 28 5.05 -0.76 16.52
CA ASP A 28 3.69 -1.28 16.68
C ASP A 28 2.75 -0.53 15.75
N LEU A 29 1.91 -1.24 14.99
CA LEU A 29 0.96 -0.65 14.05
C LEU A 29 -0.21 -1.59 13.81
N ALA A 30 -1.44 -1.04 13.79
CA ALA A 30 -2.63 -1.80 13.46
C ALA A 30 -3.50 -1.06 12.44
N VAL A 31 -3.83 -1.75 11.33
CA VAL A 31 -4.75 -1.27 10.29
C VAL A 31 -6.03 -2.09 10.36
N ARG A 32 -7.17 -1.40 10.46
CA ARG A 32 -8.49 -2.03 10.57
C ARG A 32 -8.93 -2.60 9.22
N ALA A 33 -9.84 -3.58 9.25
CA ALA A 33 -10.46 -4.05 8.03
C ALA A 33 -11.29 -2.94 7.37
N GLY A 34 -11.12 -2.76 6.05
CA GLY A 34 -11.79 -1.70 5.29
C GLY A 34 -11.27 -0.29 5.56
N GLU A 35 -10.03 -0.15 6.04
CA GLU A 35 -9.39 1.13 6.35
C GLU A 35 -8.40 1.53 5.25
N PHE A 36 -8.37 2.81 4.91
CA PHE A 36 -7.29 3.43 4.15
C PHE A 36 -6.31 4.09 5.12
N TYR A 37 -5.14 3.49 5.26
CA TYR A 37 -4.09 3.94 6.17
C TYR A 37 -2.92 4.57 5.40
N ALA A 38 -2.54 5.79 5.75
CA ALA A 38 -1.35 6.44 5.21
C ALA A 38 -0.21 6.42 6.22
N LEU A 39 0.97 5.94 5.83
CA LEU A 39 2.19 6.00 6.61
C LEU A 39 3.09 7.11 6.07
N LEU A 40 3.17 8.21 6.80
CA LEU A 40 3.97 9.39 6.47
C LEU A 40 5.30 9.39 7.20
N GLY A 41 6.25 10.17 6.72
CA GLY A 41 7.55 10.37 7.37
C GLY A 41 8.58 10.93 6.39
N PRO A 42 9.66 11.51 6.89
CA PRO A 42 10.78 11.97 6.05
C PRO A 42 11.47 10.80 5.33
N ASN A 43 12.33 11.13 4.37
CA ASN A 43 13.17 10.12 3.73
C ASN A 43 14.09 9.47 4.77
N GLY A 44 14.19 8.15 4.71
CA GLY A 44 14.97 7.38 5.69
C GLY A 44 14.23 7.07 7.01
N ALA A 45 12.97 7.49 7.19
CA ALA A 45 12.19 7.19 8.39
C ALA A 45 11.86 5.70 8.60
N GLY A 46 12.13 4.82 7.62
CA GLY A 46 11.86 3.38 7.72
C GLY A 46 10.59 2.90 7.00
N LYS A 47 9.82 3.79 6.37
CA LYS A 47 8.53 3.47 5.70
C LYS A 47 8.64 2.32 4.70
N THR A 48 9.46 2.46 3.65
CA THR A 48 9.68 1.43 2.62
C THR A 48 10.21 0.12 3.24
N THR A 49 11.09 0.20 4.24
CA THR A 49 11.60 -0.98 4.96
C THR A 49 10.46 -1.70 5.67
N THR A 50 9.57 -0.96 6.35
CA THR A 50 8.37 -1.50 6.99
C THR A 50 7.48 -2.21 5.97
N LEU A 51 7.13 -1.53 4.87
CA LEU A 51 6.29 -2.13 3.83
C LEU A 51 6.93 -3.37 3.20
N ARG A 52 8.26 -3.37 2.97
CA ARG A 52 8.98 -4.55 2.46
C ARG A 52 8.96 -5.72 3.43
N MET A 53 8.98 -5.47 4.74
CA MET A 53 8.83 -6.52 5.75
C MET A 53 7.41 -7.10 5.75
N ILE A 54 6.39 -6.26 5.65
CA ILE A 54 4.99 -6.71 5.55
C ILE A 54 4.80 -7.57 4.29
N ALA A 55 5.34 -7.12 3.14
CA ALA A 55 5.28 -7.86 1.87
C ALA A 55 6.14 -9.15 1.84
N GLY A 56 6.90 -9.43 2.91
CA GLY A 56 7.81 -10.58 3.00
C GLY A 56 8.96 -10.52 2.00
N LEU A 57 9.41 -9.32 1.63
CA LEU A 57 10.58 -9.06 0.78
C LEU A 57 11.85 -8.85 1.62
N THR A 58 11.69 -8.47 2.88
CA THR A 58 12.78 -8.30 3.85
C THR A 58 12.36 -8.98 5.15
N ARG A 59 13.23 -9.83 5.70
CA ARG A 59 12.96 -10.48 6.98
C ARG A 59 13.23 -9.50 8.12
N PRO A 60 12.30 -9.32 9.07
CA PRO A 60 12.56 -8.56 10.29
C PRO A 60 13.58 -9.30 11.18
N ASP A 61 14.26 -8.54 12.03
CA ASP A 61 15.21 -9.07 13.02
C ASP A 61 14.49 -9.45 14.33
N ALA A 62 13.36 -8.78 14.61
CA ALA A 62 12.45 -9.11 15.73
C ALA A 62 11.04 -8.63 15.43
N GLY A 63 10.08 -9.05 16.25
CA GLY A 63 8.67 -8.67 16.16
C GLY A 63 7.82 -9.68 15.40
N ALA A 64 6.54 -9.33 15.23
CA ALA A 64 5.55 -10.15 14.56
C ALA A 64 4.73 -9.33 13.55
N ILE A 65 4.28 -9.98 12.48
CA ILE A 65 3.43 -9.39 11.43
C ILE A 65 2.28 -10.36 11.17
N HIS A 66 1.04 -9.88 11.31
CA HIS A 66 -0.15 -10.63 10.95
C HIS A 66 -0.93 -9.88 9.86
N VAL A 67 -1.26 -10.59 8.79
CA VAL A 67 -2.05 -10.08 7.66
C VAL A 67 -3.35 -10.87 7.62
N ALA A 68 -4.49 -10.19 7.79
CA ALA A 68 -5.81 -10.83 7.89
C ALA A 68 -5.83 -11.99 8.93
N GLY A 69 -5.10 -11.84 10.05
CA GLY A 69 -4.96 -12.85 11.09
C GLY A 69 -3.93 -13.96 10.79
N ILE A 70 -3.30 -13.95 9.63
CA ILE A 70 -2.27 -14.93 9.24
C ILE A 70 -0.91 -14.41 9.69
N ASP A 71 -0.14 -15.21 10.42
CA ASP A 71 1.25 -14.91 10.76
C ASP A 71 2.11 -14.94 9.48
N ALA A 72 2.53 -13.76 9.01
CA ALA A 72 3.26 -13.60 7.76
C ALA A 72 4.71 -14.13 7.82
N LEU A 73 5.25 -14.37 9.01
CA LEU A 73 6.59 -14.93 9.20
C LEU A 73 6.54 -16.47 9.26
N ALA A 74 5.49 -17.03 9.82
CA ALA A 74 5.27 -18.47 9.91
C ALA A 74 4.71 -19.06 8.61
N ASP A 75 3.73 -18.37 7.98
CA ASP A 75 3.16 -18.78 6.69
C ASP A 75 3.13 -17.61 5.68
N PRO A 76 4.30 -17.28 5.10
CA PRO A 76 4.41 -16.17 4.15
C PRO A 76 3.64 -16.40 2.84
N VAL A 77 3.39 -17.66 2.48
CA VAL A 77 2.63 -17.99 1.26
C VAL A 77 1.16 -17.68 1.46
N ALA A 78 0.57 -18.10 2.58
CA ALA A 78 -0.82 -17.77 2.90
C ALA A 78 -1.02 -16.28 3.07
N ALA A 79 -0.12 -15.57 3.75
CA ALA A 79 -0.17 -14.12 3.91
C ALA A 79 -0.12 -13.40 2.55
N LYS A 80 0.76 -13.81 1.63
CA LYS A 80 0.85 -13.22 0.28
C LYS A 80 -0.39 -13.44 -0.58
N ARG A 81 -1.14 -14.52 -0.36
CA ARG A 81 -2.38 -14.78 -1.11
C ARG A 81 -3.49 -13.77 -0.80
N VAL A 82 -3.47 -13.15 0.36
CA VAL A 82 -4.49 -12.20 0.80
C VAL A 82 -4.01 -10.75 0.71
N MET A 83 -2.79 -10.50 0.24
CA MET A 83 -2.25 -9.14 0.07
C MET A 83 -1.69 -8.91 -1.33
N ALA A 84 -1.66 -7.64 -1.74
CA ALA A 84 -0.96 -7.15 -2.91
C ALA A 84 0.14 -6.17 -2.50
N TRP A 85 1.24 -6.15 -3.23
CA TRP A 85 2.34 -5.21 -3.07
C TRP A 85 2.62 -4.48 -4.37
N ILE A 86 2.73 -3.16 -4.30
CA ILE A 86 3.15 -2.30 -5.41
C ILE A 86 4.25 -1.37 -4.91
N SER A 87 5.43 -1.49 -5.52
CA SER A 87 6.57 -0.62 -5.25
C SER A 87 6.44 0.73 -5.95
N ASP A 88 7.26 1.70 -5.55
CA ASP A 88 7.43 3.01 -6.19
C ASP A 88 7.83 2.93 -7.67
N GLU A 89 8.62 1.91 -8.01
CA GLU A 89 8.95 1.56 -9.39
C GLU A 89 8.42 0.15 -9.71
N PRO A 90 7.18 0.03 -10.22
CA PRO A 90 6.60 -1.26 -10.52
C PRO A 90 7.29 -1.92 -11.70
N MET A 91 7.74 -3.15 -11.47
CA MET A 91 8.34 -3.97 -12.52
C MET A 91 7.27 -4.84 -13.18
N ILE A 92 7.05 -4.64 -14.47
CA ILE A 92 6.19 -5.47 -15.31
C ILE A 92 7.02 -6.14 -16.39
N TYR A 93 6.49 -7.22 -16.98
CA TYR A 93 7.14 -7.89 -18.12
C TYR A 93 6.86 -7.12 -19.40
N ASP A 94 7.79 -6.28 -19.83
CA ASP A 94 7.65 -5.37 -20.98
C ASP A 94 7.27 -6.04 -22.29
N LYS A 95 7.66 -7.29 -22.46
CA LYS A 95 7.38 -8.07 -23.69
C LYS A 95 5.98 -8.66 -23.72
N LEU A 96 5.28 -8.66 -22.60
CA LEU A 96 3.88 -9.07 -22.52
C LEU A 96 2.97 -7.89 -22.83
N THR A 97 1.78 -8.20 -23.35
CA THR A 97 0.66 -7.28 -23.36
C THR A 97 0.02 -7.17 -21.97
N PRO A 98 -0.76 -6.13 -21.65
CA PRO A 98 -1.51 -6.07 -20.39
C PRO A 98 -2.35 -7.31 -20.13
N ARG A 99 -3.07 -7.81 -21.13
CA ARG A 99 -3.88 -9.03 -21.03
C ARG A 99 -3.03 -10.25 -20.67
N GLU A 100 -1.96 -10.51 -21.42
CA GLU A 100 -1.05 -11.61 -21.15
C GLU A 100 -0.40 -11.49 -19.76
N TYR A 101 -0.02 -10.28 -19.35
CA TYR A 101 0.55 -10.04 -18.04
C TYR A 101 -0.45 -10.35 -16.91
N LEU A 102 -1.71 -9.92 -17.03
CA LEU A 102 -2.73 -10.17 -16.05
C LEU A 102 -3.07 -11.66 -15.94
N GLU A 103 -3.22 -12.35 -17.08
CA GLU A 103 -3.48 -13.80 -17.10
C GLU A 103 -2.28 -14.59 -16.51
N PHE A 104 -1.05 -14.18 -16.81
CA PHE A 104 0.15 -14.76 -16.24
C PHE A 104 0.19 -14.60 -14.71
N VAL A 105 -0.01 -13.37 -14.21
CA VAL A 105 0.00 -13.10 -12.76
C VAL A 105 -1.14 -13.84 -12.06
N ALA A 106 -2.35 -13.84 -12.64
CA ALA A 106 -3.49 -14.61 -12.13
C ALA A 106 -3.15 -16.11 -12.00
N GLY A 107 -2.44 -16.67 -13.01
CA GLY A 107 -1.98 -18.05 -12.98
C GLY A 107 -0.99 -18.34 -11.85
N LEU A 108 -0.09 -17.41 -11.52
CA LEU A 108 0.82 -17.55 -10.37
C LEU A 108 0.07 -17.63 -9.03
N TRP A 109 -1.08 -16.96 -8.91
CA TRP A 109 -1.95 -17.00 -7.75
C TRP A 109 -2.93 -18.18 -7.76
N GLY A 110 -2.94 -19.01 -8.81
CA GLY A 110 -3.84 -20.14 -8.94
C GLY A 110 -5.29 -19.75 -9.26
N VAL A 111 -5.52 -18.55 -9.81
CA VAL A 111 -6.85 -18.13 -10.31
C VAL A 111 -7.17 -18.95 -11.55
N VAL A 112 -8.36 -19.56 -11.58
CA VAL A 112 -8.77 -20.37 -12.73
C VAL A 112 -8.90 -19.53 -14.00
N PRO A 113 -8.55 -20.06 -15.21
CA PRO A 113 -8.43 -19.25 -16.43
C PRO A 113 -9.67 -18.41 -16.78
N ALA A 114 -10.87 -18.96 -16.68
CA ALA A 114 -12.10 -18.23 -16.97
C ALA A 114 -12.32 -17.02 -16.04
N LEU A 115 -12.00 -17.16 -14.75
CA LEU A 115 -12.06 -16.05 -13.79
C LEU A 115 -10.93 -15.04 -14.01
N ALA A 116 -9.74 -15.53 -14.38
CA ALA A 116 -8.60 -14.66 -14.70
C ALA A 116 -8.90 -13.75 -15.90
N GLN A 117 -9.47 -14.28 -16.97
CA GLN A 117 -9.88 -13.52 -18.15
C GLN A 117 -10.95 -12.48 -17.82
N MET A 118 -11.98 -12.87 -17.07
CA MET A 118 -13.04 -11.96 -16.65
C MET A 118 -12.46 -10.79 -15.82
N ARG A 119 -11.67 -11.08 -14.77
CA ARG A 119 -11.05 -10.08 -13.93
C ARG A 119 -10.05 -9.20 -14.68
N ALA A 120 -9.28 -9.79 -15.61
CA ALA A 120 -8.36 -9.05 -16.45
C ALA A 120 -9.11 -8.01 -17.29
N GLN A 121 -10.20 -8.41 -17.94
CA GLN A 121 -11.02 -7.48 -18.73
C GLN A 121 -11.62 -6.36 -17.86
N GLU A 122 -12.22 -6.69 -16.71
CA GLU A 122 -12.76 -5.71 -15.77
C GLU A 122 -11.71 -4.69 -15.29
N LEU A 123 -10.49 -5.15 -14.96
CA LEU A 123 -9.40 -4.29 -14.51
C LEU A 123 -8.85 -3.42 -15.64
N LEU A 124 -8.76 -3.95 -16.87
CA LEU A 124 -8.33 -3.18 -18.03
C LEU A 124 -9.34 -2.09 -18.39
N ASP A 125 -10.63 -2.39 -18.32
CA ASP A 125 -11.70 -1.41 -18.56
C ASP A 125 -11.66 -0.33 -17.48
N TRP A 126 -11.55 -0.72 -16.22
CA TRP A 126 -11.56 0.19 -15.08
C TRP A 126 -10.36 1.13 -15.05
N LEU A 127 -9.19 0.66 -15.47
CA LEU A 127 -7.95 1.44 -15.50
C LEU A 127 -7.72 2.18 -16.83
N ASP A 128 -8.71 2.19 -17.73
CA ASP A 128 -8.61 2.83 -19.05
C ASP A 128 -7.39 2.31 -19.84
N LEU A 129 -7.28 0.98 -19.89
CA LEU A 129 -6.25 0.24 -20.63
C LEU A 129 -6.83 -0.67 -21.71
N ALA A 130 -8.16 -0.73 -21.86
CA ALA A 130 -8.82 -1.66 -22.78
C ALA A 130 -8.38 -1.46 -24.25
N ALA A 131 -8.18 -0.21 -24.68
CA ALA A 131 -7.69 0.11 -26.03
C ALA A 131 -6.25 -0.37 -26.29
N HIS A 132 -5.47 -0.60 -25.23
CA HIS A 132 -4.07 -1.01 -25.26
C HIS A 132 -3.87 -2.45 -24.74
N ALA A 133 -4.96 -3.20 -24.53
CA ALA A 133 -4.93 -4.50 -23.87
C ALA A 133 -4.04 -5.53 -24.56
N ASP A 134 -3.89 -5.42 -25.88
CA ASP A 134 -3.16 -6.35 -26.75
C ASP A 134 -1.88 -5.72 -27.35
N GLU A 135 -1.47 -4.53 -26.89
CA GLU A 135 -0.20 -3.89 -27.23
C GLU A 135 0.89 -4.26 -26.20
N ARG A 136 2.14 -4.41 -26.63
CA ARG A 136 3.25 -4.71 -25.70
C ARG A 136 3.54 -3.56 -24.77
N CYS A 137 3.77 -3.87 -23.50
CA CYS A 137 4.04 -2.87 -22.45
C CYS A 137 5.36 -2.10 -22.63
N GLU A 138 6.28 -2.54 -23.53
CA GLU A 138 7.58 -1.89 -23.74
C GLU A 138 7.46 -0.43 -24.22
N GLY A 139 6.38 -0.08 -24.92
CA GLY A 139 6.09 1.28 -25.38
C GLY A 139 5.28 2.15 -24.41
N PHE A 140 4.92 1.64 -23.25
CA PHE A 140 3.99 2.30 -22.35
C PHE A 140 4.65 3.44 -21.57
N SER A 141 3.88 4.51 -21.38
CA SER A 141 4.25 5.59 -20.45
C SER A 141 4.36 5.07 -19.00
N LYS A 142 5.03 5.83 -18.12
CA LYS A 142 5.11 5.48 -16.69
C LYS A 142 3.72 5.26 -16.08
N GLY A 143 2.75 6.12 -16.39
CA GLY A 143 1.38 6.01 -15.89
C GLY A 143 0.67 4.73 -16.39
N MET A 144 0.84 4.36 -17.64
CA MET A 144 0.29 3.11 -18.19
C MET A 144 0.92 1.89 -17.52
N ARG A 145 2.24 1.89 -17.32
CA ARG A 145 2.97 0.81 -16.62
C ARG A 145 2.49 0.66 -15.18
N GLN A 146 2.27 1.79 -14.48
CA GLN A 146 1.72 1.81 -13.12
C GLN A 146 0.31 1.20 -13.08
N LYS A 147 -0.56 1.56 -14.04
CA LYS A 147 -1.90 0.98 -14.16
C LYS A 147 -1.85 -0.54 -14.40
N VAL A 148 -0.97 -1.02 -15.30
CA VAL A 148 -0.79 -2.46 -15.56
C VAL A 148 -0.31 -3.20 -14.31
N ALA A 149 0.68 -2.65 -13.59
CA ALA A 149 1.19 -3.24 -12.36
C ALA A 149 0.10 -3.31 -11.28
N LEU A 150 -0.69 -2.24 -11.15
CA LEU A 150 -1.82 -2.19 -10.23
C LEU A 150 -2.89 -3.23 -10.59
N ALA A 151 -3.24 -3.36 -11.88
CA ALA A 151 -4.15 -4.39 -12.34
C ALA A 151 -3.63 -5.80 -11.99
N GLY A 152 -2.34 -6.07 -12.24
CA GLY A 152 -1.71 -7.34 -11.87
C GLY A 152 -1.75 -7.61 -10.36
N ALA A 153 -1.53 -6.58 -9.54
CA ALA A 153 -1.63 -6.70 -8.09
C ALA A 153 -3.05 -7.00 -7.59
N LEU A 154 -4.07 -6.59 -8.35
CA LEU A 154 -5.49 -6.75 -7.97
C LEU A 154 -6.17 -8.00 -8.55
N VAL A 155 -5.57 -8.66 -9.53
CA VAL A 155 -6.21 -9.75 -10.28
C VAL A 155 -6.61 -10.95 -9.41
N HIS A 156 -5.91 -11.17 -8.28
CA HIS A 156 -6.21 -12.24 -7.33
C HIS A 156 -7.16 -11.83 -6.20
N ASP A 157 -7.67 -10.58 -6.22
CA ASP A 157 -8.64 -10.02 -5.27
C ASP A 157 -8.14 -10.00 -3.81
N PRO A 158 -7.07 -9.23 -3.53
CA PRO A 158 -6.47 -9.15 -2.20
C PRO A 158 -7.38 -8.46 -1.18
N GLN A 159 -7.22 -8.82 0.11
CA GLN A 159 -7.87 -8.17 1.24
C GLN A 159 -7.08 -6.96 1.75
N LEU A 160 -5.76 -6.94 1.51
CA LEU A 160 -4.85 -5.86 1.86
C LEU A 160 -4.03 -5.43 0.64
N ILE A 161 -4.02 -4.14 0.33
CA ILE A 161 -3.19 -3.55 -0.72
C ILE A 161 -2.12 -2.68 -0.06
N ILE A 162 -0.87 -2.94 -0.40
CA ILE A 162 0.30 -2.21 0.12
C ILE A 162 0.92 -1.43 -1.04
N LEU A 163 1.06 -0.11 -0.87
CA LEU A 163 1.50 0.81 -1.91
C LEU A 163 2.67 1.65 -1.41
N ASP A 164 3.80 1.59 -2.09
CA ASP A 164 4.95 2.46 -1.79
C ASP A 164 4.99 3.60 -2.83
N GLU A 165 4.68 4.83 -2.40
CA GLU A 165 4.68 6.05 -3.22
C GLU A 165 3.90 5.94 -4.55
N PRO A 166 2.66 5.43 -4.60
CA PRO A 166 1.98 4.99 -5.82
C PRO A 166 1.65 6.10 -6.82
N PHE A 167 1.73 7.37 -6.42
CA PHE A 167 1.34 8.52 -7.25
C PHE A 167 2.53 9.31 -7.79
N THR A 168 3.75 8.92 -7.44
CA THR A 168 4.96 9.65 -7.83
C THR A 168 5.20 9.57 -9.35
N GLY A 169 5.24 10.73 -9.99
CA GLY A 169 5.51 10.86 -11.43
C GLY A 169 4.34 10.47 -12.33
N LEU A 170 3.11 10.40 -11.80
CA LEU A 170 1.89 10.22 -12.58
C LEU A 170 1.31 11.56 -13.03
N ASP A 171 0.67 11.56 -14.20
CA ASP A 171 -0.20 12.66 -14.62
C ASP A 171 -1.48 12.71 -13.77
N ALA A 172 -2.16 13.87 -13.79
CA ALA A 172 -3.33 14.09 -12.95
C ALA A 172 -4.50 13.14 -13.27
N ALA A 173 -4.66 12.72 -14.53
CA ALA A 173 -5.75 11.83 -14.93
C ALA A 173 -5.50 10.40 -14.42
N SER A 174 -4.29 9.88 -14.62
CA SER A 174 -3.87 8.57 -14.09
C SER A 174 -3.95 8.53 -12.56
N ALA A 175 -3.47 9.58 -11.87
CA ALA A 175 -3.53 9.65 -10.41
C ALA A 175 -4.97 9.67 -9.90
N ARG A 176 -5.88 10.41 -10.56
CA ARG A 176 -7.31 10.45 -10.20
C ARG A 176 -7.95 9.09 -10.35
N LEU A 177 -7.75 8.42 -11.48
CA LEU A 177 -8.31 7.10 -11.76
C LEU A 177 -7.89 6.06 -10.70
N ILE A 178 -6.60 6.04 -10.36
CA ILE A 178 -6.07 5.14 -9.32
C ILE A 178 -6.67 5.46 -7.95
N LYS A 179 -6.79 6.75 -7.59
CA LYS A 179 -7.42 7.16 -6.32
C LYS A 179 -8.87 6.70 -6.22
N ASP A 180 -9.65 6.90 -7.29
CA ASP A 180 -11.06 6.50 -7.33
C ASP A 180 -11.21 4.99 -7.22
N MET A 181 -10.34 4.22 -7.88
CA MET A 181 -10.30 2.77 -7.79
C MET A 181 -9.96 2.28 -6.38
N LEU A 182 -8.92 2.84 -5.74
CA LEU A 182 -8.55 2.45 -4.37
C LEU A 182 -9.66 2.74 -3.36
N ARG A 183 -10.36 3.88 -3.51
CA ARG A 183 -11.52 4.19 -2.67
C ARG A 183 -12.65 3.19 -2.84
N GLN A 184 -12.98 2.78 -4.08
CA GLN A 184 -14.00 1.77 -4.32
C GLN A 184 -13.61 0.43 -3.72
N ARG A 185 -12.32 0.05 -3.77
CA ARG A 185 -11.83 -1.17 -3.10
C ARG A 185 -11.98 -1.11 -1.59
N VAL A 186 -11.68 0.04 -0.97
CA VAL A 186 -11.88 0.24 0.48
C VAL A 186 -13.37 0.15 0.84
N GLN A 187 -14.24 0.80 0.07
CA GLN A 187 -15.70 0.71 0.25
C GLN A 187 -16.23 -0.72 0.09
N ALA A 188 -15.58 -1.55 -0.72
CA ALA A 188 -15.88 -2.97 -0.88
C ALA A 188 -15.29 -3.86 0.24
N GLY A 189 -14.61 -3.28 1.24
CA GLY A 189 -14.06 -3.98 2.40
C GLY A 189 -12.57 -4.35 2.30
N CYS A 190 -11.89 -4.00 1.21
CA CYS A 190 -10.44 -4.13 1.12
C CYS A 190 -9.76 -3.08 2.00
N SER A 191 -8.59 -3.35 2.53
CA SER A 191 -7.79 -2.38 3.29
C SER A 191 -6.60 -1.91 2.46
N VAL A 192 -6.18 -0.67 2.66
CA VAL A 192 -5.04 -0.08 1.96
C VAL A 192 -4.04 0.48 2.96
N VAL A 193 -2.76 0.13 2.79
CA VAL A 193 -1.63 0.78 3.45
C VAL A 193 -0.79 1.47 2.39
N MET A 194 -0.61 2.77 2.51
CA MET A 194 0.11 3.56 1.53
C MET A 194 1.19 4.41 2.20
N THR A 195 2.41 4.41 1.66
CA THR A 195 3.35 5.48 1.95
C THR A 195 3.19 6.60 0.93
N THR A 196 3.37 7.82 1.37
CA THR A 196 3.48 8.96 0.46
C THR A 196 4.20 10.13 1.14
N HIS A 197 4.87 10.94 0.33
CA HIS A 197 5.37 12.26 0.72
C HIS A 197 4.43 13.38 0.23
N ILE A 198 3.38 13.04 -0.51
CA ILE A 198 2.37 13.99 -1.01
C ILE A 198 1.26 14.10 0.04
N LEU A 199 1.41 15.06 0.96
CA LEU A 199 0.54 15.21 2.12
C LEU A 199 -0.94 15.48 1.74
N ASP A 200 -1.20 16.25 0.67
CA ASP A 200 -2.56 16.47 0.13
C ASP A 200 -3.27 15.15 -0.26
N VAL A 201 -2.51 14.16 -0.73
CA VAL A 201 -3.08 12.83 -1.05
C VAL A 201 -3.46 12.10 0.23
N ALA A 202 -2.59 12.09 1.23
CA ALA A 202 -2.87 11.45 2.52
C ALA A 202 -4.07 12.12 3.21
N GLU A 203 -4.11 13.45 3.23
CA GLU A 203 -5.21 14.23 3.83
C GLU A 203 -6.57 13.89 3.23
N ARG A 204 -6.62 13.70 1.89
CA ARG A 204 -7.87 13.42 1.18
C ARG A 204 -8.29 11.96 1.18
N MET A 205 -7.35 11.03 1.32
CA MET A 205 -7.63 9.61 1.11
C MET A 205 -7.62 8.77 2.38
N ALA A 206 -6.81 9.14 3.37
CA ALA A 206 -6.60 8.31 4.55
C ALA A 206 -7.71 8.49 5.58
N ASP A 207 -8.20 7.38 6.12
CA ASP A 207 -9.06 7.36 7.31
C ASP A 207 -8.22 7.59 8.57
N ARG A 208 -7.01 7.01 8.62
CA ARG A 208 -6.00 7.24 9.65
C ARG A 208 -4.62 7.39 9.04
N ILE A 209 -3.80 8.14 9.76
CA ILE A 209 -2.44 8.51 9.36
C ILE A 209 -1.49 8.14 10.48
N GLY A 210 -0.42 7.42 10.16
CA GLY A 210 0.74 7.22 11.02
C GLY A 210 1.89 8.11 10.58
N VAL A 211 2.55 8.76 11.51
CA VAL A 211 3.75 9.56 11.25
C VAL A 211 4.95 8.81 11.81
N MET A 212 5.89 8.51 10.95
CA MET A 212 7.09 7.75 11.26
C MET A 212 8.33 8.63 11.16
N ALA A 213 9.21 8.58 12.16
CA ALA A 213 10.51 9.23 12.18
C ALA A 213 11.54 8.30 12.83
N GLU A 214 12.75 8.26 12.30
CA GLU A 214 13.89 7.50 12.84
C GLU A 214 13.59 6.03 13.19
N GLY A 215 12.72 5.39 12.40
CA GLY A 215 12.36 3.99 12.57
C GLY A 215 11.22 3.71 13.56
N VAL A 216 10.64 4.73 14.19
CA VAL A 216 9.54 4.61 15.15
C VAL A 216 8.28 5.35 14.69
N LEU A 217 7.12 4.92 15.16
CA LEU A 217 5.85 5.62 14.96
C LEU A 217 5.72 6.70 16.05
N ILE A 218 5.81 7.97 15.66
CA ILE A 218 5.80 9.10 16.60
C ILE A 218 4.40 9.67 16.87
N ALA A 219 3.47 9.47 15.94
CA ALA A 219 2.06 9.84 16.09
C ALA A 219 1.17 8.98 15.19
N GLU A 220 -0.06 8.74 15.62
CA GLU A 220 -1.06 8.01 14.87
C GLU A 220 -2.47 8.51 15.20
N GLY A 221 -3.32 8.62 14.20
CA GLY A 221 -4.73 9.00 14.38
C GLY A 221 -5.40 9.45 13.10
N THR A 222 -6.66 9.88 13.22
CA THR A 222 -7.35 10.63 12.18
C THR A 222 -6.68 12.01 12.01
N LEU A 223 -6.92 12.69 10.90
CA LEU A 223 -6.39 14.03 10.69
C LEU A 223 -6.73 14.99 11.84
N ASP A 224 -7.97 14.93 12.35
CA ASP A 224 -8.42 15.79 13.45
C ASP A 224 -7.76 15.42 14.80
N GLU A 225 -7.42 14.16 15.02
CA GLU A 225 -6.66 13.72 16.20
C GLU A 225 -5.22 14.22 16.13
N LEU A 226 -4.56 14.12 14.97
CA LEU A 226 -3.20 14.62 14.77
C LEU A 226 -3.11 16.13 14.93
N ARG A 227 -4.08 16.90 14.41
CA ARG A 227 -4.19 18.35 14.61
C ARG A 227 -4.32 18.73 16.08
N ARG A 228 -5.07 17.94 16.85
CA ARG A 228 -5.21 18.15 18.31
C ARG A 228 -3.92 17.86 19.09
N LEU A 229 -3.15 16.85 18.68
CA LEU A 229 -1.85 16.52 19.28
C LEU A 229 -0.82 17.65 19.08
N GLU A 230 -0.90 18.35 17.96
CA GLU A 230 -0.03 19.50 17.66
C GLU A 230 -0.48 20.77 18.39
N GLY A 231 -1.77 20.89 18.73
CA GLY A 231 -2.34 22.03 19.47
C GLY A 231 -2.98 23.10 18.61
N SER A 232 -3.09 22.91 17.29
CA SER A 232 -3.74 23.82 16.37
C SER A 232 -4.94 23.14 15.68
N GLY A 233 -6.15 23.56 16.01
CA GLY A 233 -7.37 22.95 15.45
C GLY A 233 -7.61 23.19 13.95
N HIS A 234 -6.80 24.01 13.26
CA HIS A 234 -6.99 24.45 11.88
C HIS A 234 -5.74 24.33 10.99
N ALA A 235 -4.65 23.73 11.46
CA ALA A 235 -3.43 23.52 10.68
C ALA A 235 -3.69 22.57 9.50
N THR A 236 -2.95 22.74 8.43
CA THR A 236 -2.88 21.76 7.34
C THR A 236 -2.22 20.48 7.83
N LEU A 237 -2.37 19.36 7.12
CA LEU A 237 -1.61 18.16 7.43
C LEU A 237 -0.10 18.43 7.36
N GLU A 238 0.34 19.32 6.47
CA GLU A 238 1.74 19.71 6.31
C GLU A 238 2.28 20.39 7.57
N ASP A 239 1.57 21.39 8.11
CA ASP A 239 1.97 22.07 9.34
C ASP A 239 2.02 21.09 10.52
N THR A 240 1.00 20.26 10.64
CA THR A 240 0.91 19.21 11.69
C THR A 240 2.07 18.22 11.59
N PHE A 241 2.36 17.74 10.38
CA PHE A 241 3.46 16.80 10.12
C PHE A 241 4.84 17.40 10.48
N LEU A 242 5.12 18.63 10.03
CA LEU A 242 6.37 19.31 10.32
C LEU A 242 6.56 19.54 11.83
N ALA A 243 5.51 19.94 12.54
CA ALA A 243 5.56 20.14 13.99
C ALA A 243 5.80 18.83 14.75
N LEU A 244 5.15 17.72 14.35
CA LEU A 244 5.34 16.42 14.99
C LEU A 244 6.77 15.89 14.78
N VAL A 245 7.31 15.98 13.56
CA VAL A 245 8.67 15.56 13.25
C VAL A 245 9.70 16.43 13.98
N ALA A 246 9.48 17.75 14.07
CA ALA A 246 10.37 18.64 14.80
C ALA A 246 10.41 18.34 16.32
N LYS A 247 9.27 17.99 16.93
CA LYS A 247 9.21 17.59 18.35
C LYS A 247 9.99 16.31 18.60
N SER A 248 9.87 15.30 17.74
CA SER A 248 10.58 14.02 17.91
C SER A 248 12.10 14.10 17.75
N ALA A 249 12.60 15.13 17.08
CA ALA A 249 14.05 15.36 16.94
C ALA A 249 14.71 16.02 18.17
N VAL A 250 13.94 16.48 19.14
CA VAL A 250 14.41 17.19 20.35
C VAL A 250 14.38 16.27 21.60
N GLU A 251 13.64 15.18 21.54
CA GLU A 251 13.57 14.13 22.58
C GLU A 251 14.62 13.03 22.32
#